data_ca8898818467418b3b9df6dd792b12ab
#
_entry.id   ca8898818467418b3b9df6dd792b12ab
#
_cell.length_a   1.000
_cell.length_b   1.000
_cell.length_c   1.000
_cell.angle_alpha   90.00
_cell.angle_beta   90.00
_cell.angle_gamma   90.00
#
_symmetry.space_group_name_H-M   'P 1'
#
loop_
_entity.id
_entity.type
_entity.pdbx_description
1 polymer ?
#
loop_
_entity_poly.entity_id
_entity_poly.type
_entity_poly.pdbx_seq_one_letter_code
_entity_poly.pdbx_strand_id
1 'polypeptide(L)'
;MGALAAAVNRKGKNVVSTVVSMLQELQHRGKDSHGIATPNATYTASSIQELPFKDLNSAVALGHNLSAILPRDQSQPIQGDGFTIVFEGRTYPSPNLPDLSEVKEIADKLGGNPLRRAGEILEKQDGSYVFAVAEGNKVIVGRDLFGATPLYYSQNEIFCAVASERKALWKLGLEDTKSFPPGQLATIDSRGFSFLPIKKLHVPPKEKINLDTAAQALETLLLESTRKRVSDLDSVAVAFSGGVDSSVVAVLAQHVGLEVQLVSVGLENQPEVMFTQQAAEALELPIHIQTYTTTELEKTLQEVLWLTEERHTVNACIAVPFFWLAETTSKLGYPVLLAGQGADELFGGYQRYLTEYAKLGTEAVEQTMFYDVENAYAANFQRDNQVCAYHGIDLRLPFIDPHVVDFAMRLPLRHKINSTEDKLRKRILRRTAQNLDIPSFLADKPKKAVQYTTGVTKALQRLAKNEELTLRQYIERTFNNVYTK
;
A
#
# COMPACT_ATOMS: atom_id res chain seq x y z
N MET A 1 2.14 -3.52 12.30
CA MET A 1 2.50 -2.47 11.32
C MET A 1 3.08 -1.26 12.06
N GLY A 2 3.49 -0.20 11.34
CA GLY A 2 4.05 0.96 12.03
C GLY A 2 4.87 1.86 11.13
N ALA A 3 6.08 2.21 11.56
CA ALA A 3 7.03 2.96 10.77
C ALA A 3 8.47 2.50 11.01
N LEU A 4 9.21 2.42 9.93
CA LEU A 4 10.63 2.07 9.89
C LEU A 4 11.47 3.30 9.57
N ALA A 5 12.62 3.42 10.22
CA ALA A 5 13.66 4.38 9.91
C ALA A 5 15.05 3.71 10.02
N ALA A 6 15.95 4.04 9.10
CA ALA A 6 17.35 3.61 9.22
C ALA A 6 18.28 4.69 8.66
N ALA A 7 19.45 4.85 9.27
CA ALA A 7 20.43 5.79 8.79
C ALA A 7 21.87 5.31 8.99
N VAL A 8 22.73 5.73 8.07
CA VAL A 8 24.18 5.57 8.11
C VAL A 8 24.82 6.94 8.04
N ASN A 9 25.71 7.26 8.97
CA ASN A 9 26.53 8.45 8.90
C ASN A 9 27.80 8.17 8.07
N ARG A 10 27.91 8.83 6.94
CA ARG A 10 29.02 8.63 5.97
C ARG A 10 30.39 9.05 6.48
N LYS A 11 30.44 9.87 7.53
CA LYS A 11 31.69 10.34 8.19
C LYS A 11 32.04 9.52 9.45
N GLY A 12 31.29 8.42 9.71
CA GLY A 12 31.55 7.55 10.88
C GLY A 12 31.11 8.16 12.21
N LYS A 13 30.38 9.27 12.22
CA LYS A 13 29.90 9.91 13.46
C LYS A 13 28.61 9.24 13.96
N ASN A 14 28.26 9.46 15.21
CA ASN A 14 27.06 8.94 15.82
C ASN A 14 25.79 9.39 15.06
N VAL A 15 24.89 8.44 14.73
CA VAL A 15 23.65 8.68 14.00
C VAL A 15 22.39 8.31 14.81
N VAL A 16 22.57 7.81 16.03
CA VAL A 16 21.47 7.30 16.86
C VAL A 16 20.43 8.37 17.14
N SER A 17 20.83 9.56 17.60
CA SER A 17 19.90 10.69 17.83
C SER A 17 19.21 11.15 16.55
N THR A 18 19.83 10.98 15.39
CA THR A 18 19.25 11.28 14.09
C THR A 18 18.07 10.34 13.81
N VAL A 19 18.22 9.03 14.03
CA VAL A 19 17.13 8.05 13.85
C VAL A 19 16.00 8.30 14.85
N VAL A 20 16.31 8.69 16.10
CA VAL A 20 15.29 9.09 17.07
C VAL A 20 14.48 10.29 16.58
N SER A 21 15.11 11.29 15.99
CA SER A 21 14.43 12.44 15.37
C SER A 21 13.51 12.00 14.23
N MET A 22 13.93 11.02 13.42
CA MET A 22 13.07 10.45 12.37
C MET A 22 11.85 9.72 12.97
N LEU A 23 12.02 8.96 14.06
CA LEU A 23 10.92 8.28 14.75
C LEU A 23 9.91 9.26 15.34
N GLN A 24 10.34 10.42 15.82
CA GLN A 24 9.44 11.49 16.31
C GLN A 24 8.52 11.99 15.21
N GLU A 25 9.03 12.19 13.99
CA GLU A 25 8.22 12.60 12.83
C GLU A 25 7.25 11.50 12.36
N LEU A 26 7.54 10.23 12.67
CA LEU A 26 6.76 9.05 12.28
C LEU A 26 5.83 8.54 13.38
N GLN A 27 5.70 9.23 14.51
CA GLN A 27 4.98 8.73 15.70
C GLN A 27 3.48 8.48 15.44
N HIS A 28 2.89 9.20 14.48
CA HIS A 28 1.49 9.03 14.09
C HIS A 28 1.19 7.65 13.46
N ARG A 29 2.21 6.94 12.95
CA ARG A 29 2.07 5.60 12.37
C ARG A 29 2.13 4.45 13.38
N GLY A 30 2.63 4.71 14.59
CA GLY A 30 2.70 3.69 15.63
C GLY A 30 2.97 4.32 16.99
N LYS A 31 2.13 3.96 17.97
CA LYS A 31 2.14 4.54 19.33
C LYS A 31 2.28 3.49 20.43
N ASP A 32 2.24 2.18 20.09
CA ASP A 32 2.18 1.12 21.06
C ASP A 32 3.55 0.72 21.60
N SER A 33 4.60 0.89 20.79
CA SER A 33 5.99 0.69 21.20
C SER A 33 6.93 1.42 20.27
N HIS A 34 8.04 1.88 20.79
CA HIS A 34 9.12 2.53 20.06
C HIS A 34 10.42 1.80 20.30
N GLY A 35 11.27 1.73 19.29
CA GLY A 35 12.53 1.05 19.46
C GLY A 35 13.64 1.59 18.60
N ILE A 36 14.87 1.39 19.08
CA ILE A 36 16.10 1.78 18.42
C ILE A 36 17.11 0.65 18.49
N ALA A 37 17.90 0.47 17.44
CA ALA A 37 19.00 -0.46 17.42
C ALA A 37 20.27 0.14 16.82
N THR A 38 21.38 -0.37 17.32
CA THR A 38 22.69 -0.37 16.66
C THR A 38 22.96 -1.80 16.14
N PRO A 39 24.02 -2.07 15.38
CA PRO A 39 24.30 -3.43 14.92
C PRO A 39 24.43 -4.49 16.03
N ASN A 40 24.73 -4.06 17.27
CA ASN A 40 25.05 -4.96 18.38
C ASN A 40 24.06 -4.90 19.55
N ALA A 41 23.07 -4.00 19.51
CA ALA A 41 22.14 -3.81 20.64
C ALA A 41 20.79 -3.31 20.15
N THR A 42 19.72 -3.76 20.83
CA THR A 42 18.33 -3.33 20.60
C THR A 42 17.71 -2.83 21.90
N TYR A 43 16.91 -1.78 21.81
CA TYR A 43 16.15 -1.22 22.91
C TYR A 43 14.74 -0.89 22.47
N THR A 44 13.76 -1.21 23.30
CA THR A 44 12.35 -0.87 23.07
C THR A 44 11.77 -0.23 24.31
N ALA A 45 10.83 0.69 24.15
CA ALA A 45 10.15 1.41 25.22
C ALA A 45 8.72 1.76 24.84
N SER A 46 7.91 2.15 25.82
CA SER A 46 6.54 2.63 25.62
C SER A 46 6.50 4.07 25.06
N SER A 47 7.58 4.82 25.22
CA SER A 47 7.72 6.17 24.63
C SER A 47 9.12 6.38 24.07
N ILE A 48 9.24 7.27 23.09
CA ILE A 48 10.56 7.61 22.48
C ILE A 48 11.50 8.25 23.50
N GLN A 49 10.95 8.97 24.49
CA GLN A 49 11.72 9.65 25.53
C GLN A 49 12.44 8.68 26.46
N GLU A 50 11.90 7.46 26.66
CA GLU A 50 12.48 6.40 27.52
C GLU A 50 13.59 5.61 26.83
N LEU A 51 13.76 5.75 25.52
CA LEU A 51 14.84 5.09 24.79
C LEU A 51 16.22 5.61 25.25
N PRO A 52 17.23 4.74 25.53
CA PRO A 52 18.54 5.14 26.03
C PRO A 52 19.47 5.68 24.94
N PHE A 53 18.93 6.49 24.00
CA PHE A 53 19.66 6.91 22.79
C PHE A 53 20.85 7.85 23.08
N LYS A 54 20.87 8.50 24.24
CA LYS A 54 21.97 9.39 24.64
C LYS A 54 23.26 8.63 24.98
N ASP A 55 23.11 7.39 25.43
CA ASP A 55 24.21 6.52 25.86
C ASP A 55 24.73 5.64 24.71
N LEU A 56 24.07 5.70 23.55
CA LEU A 56 24.43 4.91 22.39
C LEU A 56 25.30 5.71 21.41
N ASN A 57 26.34 5.06 20.91
CA ASN A 57 27.23 5.63 19.91
C ASN A 57 27.43 4.66 18.74
N SER A 58 26.89 4.99 17.59
CA SER A 58 27.02 4.18 16.36
C SER A 58 26.87 5.04 15.12
N ALA A 59 27.63 4.73 14.08
CA ALA A 59 27.47 5.33 12.76
C ALA A 59 26.32 4.68 11.94
N VAL A 60 25.72 3.62 12.48
CA VAL A 60 24.61 2.88 11.88
C VAL A 60 23.52 2.71 12.93
N ALA A 61 22.28 3.07 12.61
CA ALA A 61 21.16 2.86 13.51
C ALA A 61 19.87 2.52 12.73
N LEU A 62 19.02 1.71 13.38
CA LEU A 62 17.66 1.40 12.96
C LEU A 62 16.67 1.94 13.99
N GLY A 63 15.47 2.23 13.56
CA GLY A 63 14.37 2.62 14.43
C GLY A 63 13.03 2.08 13.95
N HIS A 64 12.12 1.85 14.88
CA HIS A 64 10.77 1.39 14.61
C HIS A 64 9.75 2.01 15.57
N ASN A 65 8.61 2.43 15.05
CA ASN A 65 7.40 2.73 15.81
C ASN A 65 6.37 1.65 15.51
N LEU A 66 5.86 0.96 16.52
CA LEU A 66 4.90 -0.12 16.36
C LEU A 66 3.46 0.42 16.46
N SER A 67 2.61 -0.01 15.51
CA SER A 67 1.16 -0.10 15.65
C SER A 67 0.79 -1.58 15.70
N ALA A 68 0.40 -2.07 16.88
CA ALA A 68 0.01 -3.45 17.10
C ALA A 68 -1.42 -3.68 16.61
N ILE A 69 -1.58 -4.02 15.34
CA ILE A 69 -2.88 -4.23 14.68
C ILE A 69 -3.37 -5.65 14.93
N LEU A 70 -2.46 -6.64 14.91
CA LEU A 70 -2.76 -8.05 15.10
C LEU A 70 -2.07 -8.57 16.37
N PRO A 71 -2.63 -9.59 17.02
CA PRO A 71 -2.08 -10.12 18.29
C PRO A 71 -0.61 -10.54 18.21
N ARG A 72 -0.12 -10.99 17.02
CA ARG A 72 1.27 -11.39 16.80
C ARG A 72 2.23 -10.23 16.55
N ASP A 73 1.74 -8.99 16.40
CA ASP A 73 2.61 -7.83 16.22
C ASP A 73 3.43 -7.57 17.47
N GLN A 74 4.75 -7.48 17.35
CA GLN A 74 5.65 -7.34 18.48
C GLN A 74 6.55 -6.12 18.37
N SER A 75 7.06 -5.70 19.54
CA SER A 75 8.04 -4.60 19.63
C SER A 75 9.31 -4.90 18.84
N GLN A 76 9.80 -3.88 18.18
CA GLN A 76 11.00 -3.92 17.31
C GLN A 76 11.90 -2.72 17.63
N PRO A 77 13.20 -2.75 17.30
CA PRO A 77 13.96 -3.78 16.57
C PRO A 77 14.15 -5.08 17.35
N ILE A 78 14.49 -6.17 16.66
CA ILE A 78 14.89 -7.43 17.29
C ILE A 78 16.36 -7.78 16.96
N GLN A 79 16.98 -8.55 17.87
CA GLN A 79 18.35 -9.05 17.70
C GLN A 79 18.33 -10.37 16.93
N GLY A 80 19.14 -10.47 15.87
CA GLY A 80 19.52 -11.70 15.19
C GLY A 80 20.94 -12.14 15.54
N ASP A 81 21.46 -13.14 14.85
CA ASP A 81 22.83 -13.63 15.00
C ASP A 81 23.81 -12.73 14.24
N GLY A 82 24.45 -11.80 14.96
CA GLY A 82 25.37 -10.81 14.41
C GLY A 82 24.74 -9.62 13.69
N PHE A 83 23.43 -9.43 13.81
CA PHE A 83 22.71 -8.30 13.21
C PHE A 83 21.48 -7.87 14.04
N THR A 84 20.95 -6.71 13.72
CA THR A 84 19.64 -6.25 14.22
C THR A 84 18.71 -5.97 13.05
N ILE A 85 17.39 -6.12 13.24
CA ILE A 85 16.41 -5.96 12.17
C ILE A 85 15.19 -5.19 12.63
N VAL A 86 14.63 -4.40 11.71
CA VAL A 86 13.26 -3.87 11.72
C VAL A 86 12.52 -4.30 10.46
N PHE A 87 11.23 -4.54 10.60
CA PHE A 87 10.35 -5.01 9.53
C PHE A 87 9.02 -4.26 9.60
N GLU A 88 8.47 -3.88 8.45
CA GLU A 88 7.12 -3.33 8.36
C GLU A 88 6.36 -4.00 7.22
N GLY A 89 5.09 -4.33 7.45
CA GLY A 89 4.21 -4.96 6.48
C GLY A 89 3.77 -6.36 6.86
N ARG A 90 3.40 -7.16 5.85
CA ARG A 90 2.90 -8.54 5.99
C ARG A 90 3.54 -9.47 4.98
N THR A 91 3.79 -10.71 5.41
CA THR A 91 4.11 -11.84 4.52
C THR A 91 2.87 -12.67 4.24
N TYR A 92 2.78 -13.31 3.09
CA TYR A 92 1.65 -14.15 2.70
C TYR A 92 2.12 -15.55 2.24
N PRO A 93 1.48 -16.66 2.70
CA PRO A 93 0.53 -16.64 3.83
C PRO A 93 1.19 -16.10 5.10
N SER A 94 0.36 -15.70 6.05
CA SER A 94 0.85 -15.33 7.40
C SER A 94 1.65 -16.47 8.03
N PRO A 95 2.57 -16.19 8.97
CA PRO A 95 3.33 -17.22 9.67
C PRO A 95 2.42 -18.32 10.22
N ASN A 96 2.82 -19.58 10.05
CA ASN A 96 2.01 -20.76 10.40
C ASN A 96 1.82 -20.96 11.93
N LEU A 97 2.61 -20.25 12.76
CA LEU A 97 2.51 -20.30 14.21
C LEU A 97 1.81 -19.03 14.70
N PRO A 98 0.75 -19.15 15.52
CA PRO A 98 -0.03 -17.99 15.98
C PRO A 98 0.79 -16.89 16.66
N ASP A 99 1.85 -17.28 17.37
CA ASP A 99 2.71 -16.40 18.16
C ASP A 99 3.98 -15.96 17.38
N LEU A 100 4.15 -16.41 16.13
CA LEU A 100 5.30 -16.04 15.33
C LEU A 100 5.01 -14.76 14.54
N SER A 101 5.69 -13.68 14.89
CA SER A 101 5.61 -12.44 14.13
C SER A 101 6.41 -12.51 12.83
N GLU A 102 6.02 -11.71 11.84
CA GLU A 102 6.73 -11.62 10.57
C GLU A 102 8.20 -11.21 10.75
N VAL A 103 8.48 -10.26 11.65
CA VAL A 103 9.87 -9.83 11.90
C VAL A 103 10.73 -10.97 12.46
N LYS A 104 10.17 -11.81 13.33
CA LYS A 104 10.87 -12.97 13.89
C LYS A 104 11.13 -14.02 12.82
N GLU A 105 10.12 -14.33 12.00
CA GLU A 105 10.26 -15.25 10.87
C GLU A 105 11.35 -14.80 9.90
N ILE A 106 11.35 -13.52 9.53
CA ILE A 106 12.36 -12.94 8.62
C ILE A 106 13.74 -12.95 9.29
N ALA A 107 13.86 -12.62 10.57
CA ALA A 107 15.13 -12.69 11.30
C ALA A 107 15.71 -14.10 11.31
N ASP A 108 14.89 -15.13 11.57
CA ASP A 108 15.31 -16.52 11.56
C ASP A 108 15.77 -16.97 10.14
N LYS A 109 15.08 -16.53 9.09
CA LYS A 109 15.49 -16.77 7.69
C LYS A 109 16.81 -16.08 7.31
N LEU A 110 17.13 -14.93 7.91
CA LEU A 110 18.36 -14.15 7.62
C LEU A 110 19.62 -14.74 8.25
N GLY A 111 19.51 -15.57 9.28
CA GLY A 111 20.62 -16.08 10.08
C GLY A 111 21.87 -16.50 9.29
N GLY A 112 23.05 -16.23 9.80
CA GLY A 112 24.36 -16.62 9.29
C GLY A 112 24.90 -15.81 8.10
N ASN A 113 24.08 -15.28 7.20
CA ASN A 113 24.52 -14.41 6.08
C ASN A 113 23.38 -13.49 5.63
N PRO A 114 23.14 -12.37 6.34
CA PRO A 114 21.98 -11.50 6.08
C PRO A 114 21.88 -10.99 4.65
N LEU A 115 22.98 -10.60 4.01
CA LEU A 115 22.95 -10.04 2.66
C LEU A 115 22.48 -11.06 1.62
N ARG A 116 23.01 -12.28 1.65
CA ARG A 116 22.62 -13.35 0.73
C ARG A 116 21.17 -13.78 0.98
N ARG A 117 20.83 -14.00 2.25
CA ARG A 117 19.52 -14.46 2.66
C ARG A 117 18.42 -13.43 2.39
N ALA A 118 18.70 -12.15 2.53
CA ALA A 118 17.78 -11.07 2.14
C ALA A 118 17.38 -11.15 0.66
N GLY A 119 18.34 -11.47 -0.23
CA GLY A 119 18.03 -11.72 -1.64
C GLY A 119 17.11 -12.93 -1.84
N GLU A 120 17.38 -14.05 -1.16
CA GLU A 120 16.53 -15.26 -1.23
C GLU A 120 15.11 -15.01 -0.69
N ILE A 121 14.97 -14.16 0.35
CA ILE A 121 13.67 -13.75 0.88
C ILE A 121 12.90 -12.94 -0.16
N LEU A 122 13.50 -11.91 -0.75
CA LEU A 122 12.84 -11.09 -1.77
C LEU A 122 12.44 -11.88 -3.00
N GLU A 123 13.18 -12.92 -3.36
CA GLU A 123 12.88 -13.77 -4.51
C GLU A 123 11.66 -14.67 -4.26
N LYS A 124 11.53 -15.24 -3.05
CA LYS A 124 10.59 -16.32 -2.74
C LYS A 124 9.37 -15.91 -1.92
N GLN A 125 9.52 -14.91 -1.04
CA GLN A 125 8.47 -14.54 -0.10
C GLN A 125 7.44 -13.62 -0.78
N ASP A 126 6.18 -14.05 -0.80
CA ASP A 126 5.04 -13.19 -1.13
C ASP A 126 4.71 -12.27 0.05
N GLY A 127 4.22 -11.08 -0.24
CA GLY A 127 3.83 -10.13 0.79
C GLY A 127 3.79 -8.68 0.31
N SER A 128 3.49 -7.81 1.26
CA SER A 128 3.66 -6.36 1.15
C SER A 128 4.50 -5.91 2.32
N TYR A 129 5.82 -5.79 2.11
CA TYR A 129 6.74 -5.56 3.21
C TYR A 129 8.01 -4.81 2.83
N VAL A 130 8.61 -4.23 3.85
CA VAL A 130 9.97 -3.68 3.83
C VAL A 130 10.71 -4.14 5.08
N PHE A 131 12.02 -4.28 4.99
CA PHE A 131 12.87 -4.53 6.14
C PHE A 131 14.19 -3.77 6.04
N ALA A 132 14.78 -3.50 7.20
CA ALA A 132 16.15 -2.98 7.28
C ALA A 132 16.93 -3.77 8.32
N VAL A 133 18.15 -4.17 7.96
CA VAL A 133 19.07 -4.98 8.78
C VAL A 133 20.35 -4.20 8.99
N ALA A 134 20.76 -3.98 10.24
CA ALA A 134 22.06 -3.41 10.56
C ALA A 134 23.05 -4.51 10.90
N GLU A 135 24.13 -4.58 10.11
CA GLU A 135 25.22 -5.55 10.26
C GLU A 135 26.57 -4.82 10.17
N GLY A 136 27.33 -4.80 11.25
CA GLY A 136 28.60 -4.09 11.31
C GLY A 136 28.43 -2.59 11.01
N ASN A 137 29.04 -2.10 9.94
CA ASN A 137 29.02 -0.69 9.55
C ASN A 137 28.08 -0.39 8.35
N LYS A 138 27.15 -1.27 8.06
CA LYS A 138 26.21 -1.14 6.93
C LYS A 138 24.78 -1.43 7.34
N VAL A 139 23.85 -0.96 6.52
CA VAL A 139 22.43 -1.34 6.53
C VAL A 139 22.09 -2.06 5.23
N ILE A 140 21.38 -3.17 5.34
CA ILE A 140 20.79 -3.90 4.20
C ILE A 140 19.29 -3.61 4.23
N VAL A 141 18.74 -3.12 3.12
CA VAL A 141 17.32 -2.77 2.99
C VAL A 141 16.71 -3.57 1.87
N GLY A 142 15.56 -4.20 2.13
CA GLY A 142 14.80 -4.92 1.12
C GLY A 142 13.35 -4.45 1.05
N ARG A 143 12.78 -4.46 -0.16
CA ARG A 143 11.37 -4.16 -0.41
C ARG A 143 10.76 -5.19 -1.36
N ASP A 144 9.55 -5.64 -1.04
CA ASP A 144 8.79 -6.60 -1.85
C ASP A 144 8.62 -6.17 -3.32
N LEU A 145 8.15 -7.11 -4.18
CA LEU A 145 8.02 -6.92 -5.63
C LEU A 145 7.05 -5.79 -6.02
N PHE A 146 5.99 -5.59 -5.26
CA PHE A 146 4.92 -4.63 -5.61
C PHE A 146 4.99 -3.32 -4.84
N GLY A 147 5.79 -3.25 -3.78
CA GLY A 147 6.05 -2.04 -3.03
C GLY A 147 4.82 -1.34 -2.46
N ALA A 148 3.80 -2.11 -2.03
CA ALA A 148 2.61 -1.51 -1.45
C ALA A 148 2.88 -0.91 -0.07
N THR A 149 3.83 -1.46 0.69
CA THR A 149 4.35 -0.83 1.91
C THR A 149 5.27 0.34 1.55
N PRO A 150 5.01 1.56 2.05
CA PRO A 150 5.80 2.74 1.72
C PRO A 150 7.23 2.66 2.23
N LEU A 151 8.20 3.03 1.40
CA LEU A 151 9.57 3.24 1.79
C LEU A 151 10.22 4.29 0.89
N TYR A 152 10.89 5.26 1.49
CA TYR A 152 11.60 6.33 0.81
C TYR A 152 13.07 6.33 1.21
N TYR A 153 13.93 6.85 0.34
CA TYR A 153 15.36 6.98 0.59
C TYR A 153 15.91 8.30 0.07
N SER A 154 16.97 8.74 0.68
CA SER A 154 17.75 9.89 0.24
C SER A 154 19.17 9.85 0.82
N GLN A 155 20.07 10.63 0.24
CA GLN A 155 21.43 10.80 0.75
C GLN A 155 21.97 12.19 0.46
N ASN A 156 22.92 12.61 1.31
CA ASN A 156 23.79 13.75 1.11
C ASN A 156 25.24 13.38 1.49
N GLU A 157 26.10 14.37 1.70
CA GLU A 157 27.51 14.14 2.09
C GLU A 157 27.68 13.58 3.51
N ILE A 158 26.65 13.69 4.36
CA ILE A 158 26.70 13.31 5.78
C ILE A 158 25.92 12.03 6.03
N PHE A 159 24.73 11.90 5.46
CA PHE A 159 23.79 10.82 5.74
C PHE A 159 23.39 10.06 4.50
N CYS A 160 23.16 8.75 4.67
CA CYS A 160 22.28 7.94 3.85
C CYS A 160 21.16 7.45 4.76
N ALA A 161 19.89 7.62 4.35
CA ALA A 161 18.76 7.25 5.18
C ALA A 161 17.60 6.68 4.38
N VAL A 162 16.84 5.80 5.03
CA VAL A 162 15.54 5.31 4.56
C VAL A 162 14.48 5.54 5.63
N ALA A 163 13.24 5.77 5.22
CA ALA A 163 12.10 5.94 6.13
C ALA A 163 10.78 5.57 5.46
N SER A 164 9.80 5.20 6.25
CA SER A 164 8.42 4.91 5.79
C SER A 164 7.74 6.14 5.18
N GLU A 165 8.15 7.37 5.53
CA GLU A 165 7.63 8.62 4.99
C GLU A 165 8.74 9.65 4.72
N ARG A 166 8.51 10.56 3.75
CA ARG A 166 9.49 11.56 3.29
C ARG A 166 9.81 12.60 4.36
N LYS A 167 8.81 13.00 5.19
CA LYS A 167 8.99 14.02 6.24
C LYS A 167 10.09 13.67 7.24
N ALA A 168 10.28 12.37 7.52
CA ALA A 168 11.38 11.90 8.36
C ALA A 168 12.76 12.12 7.73
N LEU A 169 12.85 12.05 6.40
CA LEU A 169 14.08 12.35 5.64
C LEU A 169 14.26 13.88 5.52
N TRP A 170 13.20 14.63 5.28
CA TRP A 170 13.24 16.10 5.23
C TRP A 170 13.74 16.69 6.54
N LYS A 171 13.38 16.09 7.68
CA LYS A 171 13.88 16.48 9.02
C LYS A 171 15.41 16.45 9.10
N LEU A 172 16.07 15.66 8.26
CA LEU A 172 17.53 15.57 8.19
C LEU A 172 18.15 16.50 7.13
N GLY A 173 17.34 17.37 6.49
CA GLY A 173 17.77 18.17 5.35
C GLY A 173 17.97 17.36 4.07
N LEU A 174 17.34 16.19 3.97
CA LEU A 174 17.38 15.33 2.79
C LEU A 174 16.16 15.62 1.90
N GLU A 175 16.24 16.67 1.10
CA GLU A 175 15.09 17.15 0.29
C GLU A 175 14.82 16.30 -0.96
N ASP A 176 15.88 15.81 -1.66
CA ASP A 176 15.74 14.93 -2.83
C ASP A 176 15.40 13.50 -2.39
N THR A 177 14.15 13.30 -1.97
CA THR A 177 13.66 12.01 -1.53
C THR A 177 13.03 11.24 -2.68
N LYS A 178 13.38 9.95 -2.79
CA LYS A 178 12.87 9.03 -3.82
C LYS A 178 12.17 7.85 -3.16
N SER A 179 11.16 7.31 -3.84
CA SER A 179 10.58 6.03 -3.42
C SER A 179 11.61 4.93 -3.62
N PHE A 180 11.81 4.07 -2.61
CA PHE A 180 12.71 2.91 -2.71
C PHE A 180 12.12 1.93 -3.75
N PRO A 181 12.89 1.53 -4.77
CA PRO A 181 12.36 0.73 -5.86
C PRO A 181 11.90 -0.66 -5.39
N PRO A 182 10.71 -1.12 -5.79
CA PRO A 182 10.22 -2.47 -5.46
C PRO A 182 11.10 -3.58 -6.04
N GLY A 183 11.10 -4.74 -5.39
CA GLY A 183 11.87 -5.92 -5.80
C GLY A 183 13.38 -5.76 -5.72
N GLN A 184 13.85 -4.73 -5.03
CA GLN A 184 15.28 -4.45 -4.89
C GLN A 184 15.79 -4.63 -3.47
N LEU A 185 17.05 -5.02 -3.39
CA LEU A 185 17.88 -4.98 -2.21
C LEU A 185 18.84 -3.79 -2.34
N ALA A 186 19.10 -3.07 -1.26
CA ALA A 186 20.18 -2.09 -1.22
C ALA A 186 21.10 -2.34 -0.03
N THR A 187 22.40 -2.17 -0.24
CA THR A 187 23.38 -2.02 0.84
C THR A 187 23.71 -0.56 0.98
N ILE A 188 23.70 -0.06 2.20
CA ILE A 188 23.96 1.33 2.57
C ILE A 188 25.18 1.36 3.48
N ASP A 189 26.23 2.04 3.07
CA ASP A 189 27.45 2.23 3.85
C ASP A 189 27.97 3.68 3.73
N SER A 190 29.21 3.94 4.16
CA SER A 190 29.82 5.26 4.07
C SER A 190 29.99 5.78 2.63
N ARG A 191 29.95 4.91 1.62
CA ARG A 191 30.05 5.29 0.19
C ARG A 191 28.69 5.68 -0.40
N GLY A 192 27.57 5.26 0.22
CA GLY A 192 26.20 5.53 -0.24
C GLY A 192 25.39 4.28 -0.46
N PHE A 193 24.36 4.40 -1.29
CA PHE A 193 23.48 3.29 -1.69
C PHE A 193 24.10 2.46 -2.81
N SER A 194 24.07 1.14 -2.66
CA SER A 194 24.38 0.17 -3.71
C SER A 194 23.16 -0.73 -3.92
N PHE A 195 22.44 -0.53 -5.01
CA PHE A 195 21.21 -1.27 -5.34
C PHE A 195 21.50 -2.54 -6.10
N LEU A 196 20.80 -3.63 -5.73
CA LEU A 196 20.81 -4.92 -6.39
C LEU A 196 19.37 -5.32 -6.73
N PRO A 197 18.97 -5.33 -7.99
CA PRO A 197 17.66 -5.83 -8.39
C PRO A 197 17.61 -7.34 -8.20
N ILE A 198 16.66 -7.82 -7.40
CA ILE A 198 16.45 -9.23 -7.09
C ILE A 198 15.29 -9.78 -7.93
N LYS A 199 14.15 -9.09 -7.92
CA LYS A 199 12.95 -9.52 -8.62
C LYS A 199 12.37 -8.34 -9.40
N LYS A 200 11.98 -8.57 -10.65
CA LYS A 200 11.37 -7.57 -11.51
C LYS A 200 10.15 -8.14 -12.19
N LEU A 201 9.16 -7.32 -12.40
CA LEU A 201 8.08 -7.63 -13.32
C LEU A 201 8.64 -7.74 -14.74
N HIS A 202 8.10 -8.65 -15.51
CA HIS A 202 8.44 -8.82 -16.92
C HIS A 202 7.17 -9.03 -17.73
N VAL A 203 7.21 -8.72 -19.01
CA VAL A 203 6.10 -8.99 -19.91
C VAL A 203 6.23 -10.44 -20.41
N PRO A 204 5.39 -11.36 -19.93
CA PRO A 204 5.45 -12.74 -20.38
C PRO A 204 4.84 -12.86 -21.79
N PRO A 205 5.14 -13.96 -22.52
CA PRO A 205 4.48 -14.24 -23.79
C PRO A 205 2.97 -14.43 -23.58
N LYS A 206 2.18 -13.95 -24.54
CA LYS A 206 0.71 -14.03 -24.46
C LYS A 206 0.22 -15.45 -24.59
N GLU A 207 -0.74 -15.81 -23.75
CA GLU A 207 -1.32 -17.16 -23.71
C GLU A 207 -2.48 -17.29 -24.70
N LYS A 208 -2.53 -18.44 -25.40
CA LYS A 208 -3.66 -18.78 -26.26
C LYS A 208 -4.73 -19.51 -25.45
N ILE A 209 -5.56 -18.75 -24.80
CA ILE A 209 -6.64 -19.24 -23.93
C ILE A 209 -7.98 -18.61 -24.36
N ASN A 210 -9.09 -19.31 -24.23
CA ASN A 210 -10.41 -18.72 -24.40
C ASN A 210 -10.86 -17.97 -23.15
N LEU A 211 -11.87 -17.11 -23.27
CA LEU A 211 -12.31 -16.23 -22.19
C LEU A 211 -12.85 -16.99 -20.98
N ASP A 212 -13.64 -18.05 -21.20
CA ASP A 212 -14.29 -18.79 -20.12
C ASP A 212 -13.27 -19.57 -19.29
N THR A 213 -12.34 -20.28 -19.94
CA THR A 213 -11.22 -20.95 -19.25
C THR A 213 -10.33 -19.94 -18.52
N ALA A 214 -10.06 -18.80 -19.14
CA ALA A 214 -9.28 -17.75 -18.49
C ALA A 214 -9.99 -17.17 -17.26
N ALA A 215 -11.32 -17.00 -17.30
CA ALA A 215 -12.09 -16.51 -16.17
C ALA A 215 -12.13 -17.50 -15.00
N GLN A 216 -12.23 -18.81 -15.28
CA GLN A 216 -12.13 -19.87 -14.26
C GLN A 216 -10.74 -19.91 -13.60
N ALA A 217 -9.68 -19.78 -14.41
CA ALA A 217 -8.31 -19.72 -13.89
C ALA A 217 -8.12 -18.46 -13.01
N LEU A 218 -8.61 -17.31 -13.45
CA LEU A 218 -8.54 -16.08 -12.67
C LEU A 218 -9.31 -16.19 -11.35
N GLU A 219 -10.50 -16.79 -11.36
CA GLU A 219 -11.29 -17.05 -10.16
C GLU A 219 -10.48 -17.87 -9.14
N THR A 220 -9.88 -18.99 -9.57
CA THR A 220 -9.05 -19.83 -8.72
C THR A 220 -7.87 -19.05 -8.12
N LEU A 221 -7.15 -18.27 -8.95
CA LEU A 221 -6.01 -17.47 -8.50
C LEU A 221 -6.41 -16.37 -7.52
N LEU A 222 -7.52 -15.68 -7.75
CA LEU A 222 -8.03 -14.65 -6.86
C LEU A 222 -8.54 -15.24 -5.53
N LEU A 223 -9.19 -16.41 -5.56
CA LEU A 223 -9.61 -17.12 -4.36
C LEU A 223 -8.39 -17.50 -3.49
N GLU A 224 -7.35 -18.04 -4.12
CA GLU A 224 -6.10 -18.37 -3.44
C GLU A 224 -5.38 -17.14 -2.89
N SER A 225 -5.30 -16.08 -3.69
CA SER A 225 -4.76 -14.79 -3.26
C SER A 225 -5.49 -14.24 -2.05
N THR A 226 -6.82 -14.26 -2.07
CA THR A 226 -7.65 -13.81 -0.95
C THR A 226 -7.40 -14.67 0.28
N ARG A 227 -7.44 -16.01 0.15
CA ARG A 227 -7.20 -16.95 1.26
C ARG A 227 -5.85 -16.71 1.95
N LYS A 228 -4.77 -16.52 1.18
CA LYS A 228 -3.45 -16.21 1.75
C LYS A 228 -3.46 -14.91 2.58
N ARG A 229 -4.17 -13.89 2.07
CA ARG A 229 -4.18 -12.55 2.68
C ARG A 229 -5.08 -12.43 3.90
N VAL A 230 -5.92 -13.42 4.15
CA VAL A 230 -6.87 -13.40 5.28
C VAL A 230 -6.78 -14.65 6.15
N SER A 231 -5.71 -15.46 5.98
CA SER A 231 -5.53 -16.74 6.69
C SER A 231 -5.39 -16.59 8.21
N ASP A 232 -5.24 -15.37 8.70
CA ASP A 232 -5.06 -14.96 10.08
C ASP A 232 -6.29 -14.25 10.68
N LEU A 233 -7.45 -14.31 9.99
CA LEU A 233 -8.64 -13.55 10.33
C LEU A 233 -9.89 -14.44 10.33
N ASP A 234 -10.84 -14.13 11.21
CA ASP A 234 -12.19 -14.67 11.22
C ASP A 234 -13.19 -13.70 10.55
N SER A 235 -12.89 -12.41 10.56
CA SER A 235 -13.72 -11.36 9.97
C SER A 235 -12.90 -10.28 9.29
N VAL A 236 -13.49 -9.58 8.32
CA VAL A 236 -12.77 -8.55 7.55
C VAL A 236 -13.70 -7.45 7.05
N ALA A 237 -13.19 -6.21 6.99
CA ALA A 237 -13.85 -5.13 6.27
C ALA A 237 -13.44 -5.12 4.79
N VAL A 238 -14.37 -4.76 3.90
CA VAL A 238 -14.12 -4.60 2.47
C VAL A 238 -14.51 -3.20 2.02
N ALA A 239 -13.58 -2.47 1.40
CA ALA A 239 -13.84 -1.19 0.76
C ALA A 239 -14.80 -1.38 -0.43
N PHE A 240 -16.06 -0.94 -0.30
CA PHE A 240 -17.13 -1.29 -1.21
C PHE A 240 -17.70 -0.08 -1.94
N SER A 241 -17.66 -0.14 -3.27
CA SER A 241 -18.23 0.89 -4.16
C SER A 241 -19.41 0.40 -5.01
N GLY A 242 -19.79 -0.87 -4.86
CA GLY A 242 -20.76 -1.53 -5.74
C GLY A 242 -20.27 -1.67 -7.19
N GLY A 243 -18.97 -1.53 -7.45
CA GLY A 243 -18.33 -1.82 -8.73
C GLY A 243 -17.80 -3.25 -8.78
N VAL A 244 -17.52 -3.78 -9.98
CA VAL A 244 -17.10 -5.17 -10.19
C VAL A 244 -15.88 -5.56 -9.32
N ASP A 245 -14.88 -4.67 -9.17
CA ASP A 245 -13.65 -4.95 -8.43
C ASP A 245 -13.95 -5.25 -6.95
N SER A 246 -14.68 -4.33 -6.30
CA SER A 246 -15.05 -4.46 -4.89
C SER A 246 -16.05 -5.58 -4.64
N SER A 247 -16.96 -5.85 -5.59
CA SER A 247 -17.91 -6.98 -5.50
C SER A 247 -17.18 -8.33 -5.57
N VAL A 248 -16.21 -8.47 -6.48
CA VAL A 248 -15.37 -9.68 -6.56
C VAL A 248 -14.59 -9.88 -5.26
N VAL A 249 -13.95 -8.85 -4.71
CA VAL A 249 -13.22 -8.97 -3.44
C VAL A 249 -14.15 -9.38 -2.28
N ALA A 250 -15.36 -8.80 -2.21
CA ALA A 250 -16.34 -9.11 -1.16
C ALA A 250 -16.81 -10.56 -1.22
N VAL A 251 -17.18 -11.04 -2.40
CA VAL A 251 -17.66 -12.43 -2.59
C VAL A 251 -16.54 -13.43 -2.36
N LEU A 252 -15.31 -13.14 -2.82
CA LEU A 252 -14.15 -14.00 -2.55
C LEU A 252 -13.82 -14.09 -1.05
N ALA A 253 -13.92 -12.99 -0.30
CA ALA A 253 -13.73 -12.99 1.15
C ALA A 253 -14.79 -13.86 1.85
N GLN A 254 -16.05 -13.82 1.40
CA GLN A 254 -17.12 -14.70 1.89
C GLN A 254 -16.86 -16.18 1.51
N HIS A 255 -16.41 -16.47 0.28
CA HIS A 255 -16.12 -17.84 -0.18
C HIS A 255 -14.94 -18.49 0.56
N VAL A 256 -14.02 -17.72 1.13
CA VAL A 256 -12.96 -18.26 1.98
C VAL A 256 -13.40 -18.46 3.44
N GLY A 257 -14.66 -18.16 3.77
CA GLY A 257 -15.29 -18.47 5.06
C GLY A 257 -15.24 -17.35 6.09
N LEU A 258 -14.92 -16.09 5.70
CA LEU A 258 -14.89 -14.96 6.61
C LEU A 258 -16.27 -14.33 6.84
N GLU A 259 -16.45 -13.75 8.02
CA GLU A 259 -17.48 -12.74 8.23
C GLU A 259 -17.07 -11.42 7.53
N VAL A 260 -17.87 -10.99 6.56
CA VAL A 260 -17.56 -9.82 5.72
C VAL A 260 -18.42 -8.64 6.12
N GLN A 261 -17.79 -7.51 6.44
CA GLN A 261 -18.45 -6.21 6.60
C GLN A 261 -18.09 -5.29 5.43
N LEU A 262 -19.06 -4.93 4.63
CA LEU A 262 -18.85 -3.92 3.58
C LEU A 262 -18.80 -2.52 4.20
N VAL A 263 -17.86 -1.70 3.75
CA VAL A 263 -17.72 -0.30 4.18
C VAL A 263 -17.76 0.61 2.95
N SER A 264 -18.68 1.56 2.95
CA SER A 264 -18.81 2.58 1.91
C SER A 264 -18.81 3.98 2.51
N VAL A 265 -18.19 4.91 1.81
CA VAL A 265 -18.06 6.30 2.27
C VAL A 265 -18.36 7.28 1.14
N GLY A 266 -18.76 8.49 1.48
CA GLY A 266 -18.91 9.57 0.53
C GLY A 266 -19.48 10.83 1.17
N LEU A 267 -19.59 11.88 0.38
CA LEU A 267 -20.31 13.08 0.82
C LEU A 267 -21.81 12.81 0.89
N GLU A 268 -22.50 13.58 1.71
CA GLU A 268 -23.96 13.55 1.79
C GLU A 268 -24.61 13.73 0.41
N ASN A 269 -25.76 13.08 0.24
CA ASN A 269 -26.59 13.18 -0.98
C ASN A 269 -25.91 12.72 -2.28
N GLN A 270 -24.94 11.79 -2.21
CA GLN A 270 -24.36 11.17 -3.41
C GLN A 270 -25.18 9.94 -3.84
N PRO A 271 -25.73 9.92 -5.08
CA PRO A 271 -26.55 8.79 -5.58
C PRO A 271 -25.78 7.46 -5.58
N GLU A 272 -24.47 7.51 -5.87
CA GLU A 272 -23.62 6.34 -5.90
C GLU A 272 -23.45 5.70 -4.51
N VAL A 273 -23.50 6.48 -3.44
CA VAL A 273 -23.48 5.97 -2.06
C VAL A 273 -24.76 5.20 -1.76
N MET A 274 -25.91 5.74 -2.18
CA MET A 274 -27.20 5.03 -2.05
C MET A 274 -27.23 3.73 -2.87
N PHE A 275 -26.60 3.70 -4.02
CA PHE A 275 -26.48 2.49 -4.83
C PHE A 275 -25.71 1.37 -4.11
N THR A 276 -24.75 1.69 -3.26
CA THR A 276 -23.99 0.66 -2.53
C THR A 276 -24.87 -0.15 -1.56
N GLN A 277 -25.93 0.44 -1.02
CA GLN A 277 -26.91 -0.27 -0.20
C GLN A 277 -27.60 -1.37 -1.03
N GLN A 278 -28.15 -1.03 -2.19
CA GLN A 278 -28.81 -1.99 -3.09
C GLN A 278 -27.83 -3.08 -3.57
N ALA A 279 -26.59 -2.70 -3.81
CA ALA A 279 -25.54 -3.62 -4.21
C ALA A 279 -25.20 -4.63 -3.10
N ALA A 280 -25.13 -4.18 -1.86
CA ALA A 280 -24.88 -5.03 -0.69
C ALA A 280 -26.02 -5.99 -0.43
N GLU A 281 -27.27 -5.51 -0.52
CA GLU A 281 -28.48 -6.34 -0.40
C GLU A 281 -28.49 -7.46 -1.44
N ALA A 282 -28.10 -7.16 -2.68
CA ALA A 282 -28.05 -8.16 -3.75
C ALA A 282 -26.90 -9.18 -3.60
N LEU A 283 -25.87 -8.87 -2.81
CA LEU A 283 -24.81 -9.79 -2.44
C LEU A 283 -25.08 -10.49 -1.10
N GLU A 284 -26.20 -10.17 -0.44
CA GLU A 284 -26.56 -10.69 0.89
C GLU A 284 -25.47 -10.43 1.96
N LEU A 285 -24.77 -9.27 1.87
CA LEU A 285 -23.70 -8.88 2.77
C LEU A 285 -24.07 -7.62 3.57
N PRO A 286 -23.72 -7.55 4.87
CA PRO A 286 -23.93 -6.37 5.67
C PRO A 286 -23.06 -5.20 5.18
N ILE A 287 -23.65 -3.99 5.18
CA ILE A 287 -22.93 -2.77 4.79
C ILE A 287 -23.05 -1.68 5.84
N HIS A 288 -21.95 -1.00 6.12
CA HIS A 288 -21.93 0.27 6.83
C HIS A 288 -21.64 1.40 5.84
N ILE A 289 -22.53 2.40 5.81
CA ILE A 289 -22.38 3.59 4.97
C ILE A 289 -22.14 4.80 5.86
N GLN A 290 -20.99 5.43 5.70
CA GLN A 290 -20.64 6.67 6.42
C GLN A 290 -20.63 7.85 5.46
N THR A 291 -21.42 8.88 5.77
CA THR A 291 -21.42 10.12 5.00
C THR A 291 -20.70 11.24 5.74
N TYR A 292 -20.11 12.16 4.97
CA TYR A 292 -19.33 13.29 5.45
C TYR A 292 -19.85 14.60 4.85
N THR A 293 -19.65 15.68 5.58
CA THR A 293 -19.96 17.04 5.16
C THR A 293 -18.81 17.68 4.37
N THR A 294 -19.07 18.81 3.71
CA THR A 294 -18.01 19.59 3.03
C THR A 294 -16.99 20.16 4.03
N THR A 295 -17.41 20.51 5.25
CA THR A 295 -16.50 20.98 6.30
C THR A 295 -15.53 19.89 6.77
N GLU A 296 -16.02 18.65 6.89
CA GLU A 296 -15.15 17.51 7.20
C GLU A 296 -14.19 17.21 6.05
N LEU A 297 -14.66 17.36 4.78
CA LEU A 297 -13.79 17.24 3.62
C LEU A 297 -12.60 18.20 3.66
N GLU A 298 -12.82 19.47 4.02
CA GLU A 298 -11.74 20.46 4.11
C GLU A 298 -10.70 20.10 5.18
N LYS A 299 -11.15 19.60 6.34
CA LYS A 299 -10.26 19.11 7.39
C LYS A 299 -9.48 17.88 6.94
N THR A 300 -10.19 16.88 6.39
CA THR A 300 -9.58 15.66 5.88
C THR A 300 -8.55 15.94 4.78
N LEU A 301 -8.79 16.92 3.91
CA LEU A 301 -7.83 17.29 2.87
C LEU A 301 -6.48 17.72 3.47
N GLN A 302 -6.48 18.50 4.54
CA GLN A 302 -5.25 18.93 5.21
C GLN A 302 -4.49 17.73 5.78
N GLU A 303 -5.17 16.81 6.48
CA GLU A 303 -4.57 15.59 7.02
C GLU A 303 -4.03 14.68 5.93
N VAL A 304 -4.79 14.47 4.87
CA VAL A 304 -4.39 13.64 3.73
C VAL A 304 -3.14 14.22 3.05
N LEU A 305 -3.06 15.53 2.84
CA LEU A 305 -1.88 16.15 2.24
C LEU A 305 -0.65 16.04 3.15
N TRP A 306 -0.83 16.10 4.47
CA TRP A 306 0.25 15.88 5.43
C TRP A 306 0.72 14.42 5.43
N LEU A 307 -0.22 13.45 5.32
CA LEU A 307 0.10 12.02 5.31
C LEU A 307 0.76 11.58 4.02
N THR A 308 0.22 12.01 2.86
CA THR A 308 0.72 11.56 1.55
C THR A 308 1.94 12.31 1.07
N GLU A 309 2.22 13.50 1.64
CA GLU A 309 3.39 14.33 1.31
C GLU A 309 3.45 14.71 -0.18
N GLU A 310 2.29 14.83 -0.83
CA GLU A 310 2.17 15.05 -2.27
C GLU A 310 1.19 16.18 -2.61
N ARG A 311 1.55 16.98 -3.63
CA ARG A 311 0.70 18.07 -4.17
C ARG A 311 -0.15 17.61 -5.36
N HIS A 312 -0.18 16.30 -5.64
CA HIS A 312 -0.84 15.78 -6.83
C HIS A 312 -2.37 15.77 -6.67
N THR A 313 -3.06 16.54 -7.51
CA THR A 313 -4.52 16.78 -7.41
C THR A 313 -5.35 15.50 -7.40
N VAL A 314 -5.06 14.55 -8.31
CA VAL A 314 -5.82 13.30 -8.41
C VAL A 314 -5.55 12.42 -7.20
N ASN A 315 -4.30 12.35 -6.73
CA ASN A 315 -3.93 11.57 -5.55
C ASN A 315 -4.63 12.09 -4.30
N ALA A 316 -4.68 13.40 -4.09
CA ALA A 316 -5.42 13.99 -2.97
C ALA A 316 -6.91 13.64 -3.01
N CYS A 317 -7.55 13.75 -4.19
CA CYS A 317 -8.96 13.40 -4.36
C CYS A 317 -9.27 11.91 -4.12
N ILE A 318 -8.32 10.99 -4.35
CA ILE A 318 -8.47 9.55 -4.08
C ILE A 318 -8.13 9.22 -2.64
N ALA A 319 -7.12 9.86 -2.05
CA ALA A 319 -6.70 9.63 -0.68
C ALA A 319 -7.77 10.00 0.35
N VAL A 320 -8.57 11.04 0.11
CA VAL A 320 -9.68 11.43 0.99
C VAL A 320 -10.68 10.27 1.22
N PRO A 321 -11.27 9.64 0.19
CA PRO A 321 -12.12 8.49 0.40
C PRO A 321 -11.45 7.32 1.11
N PHE A 322 -10.17 7.04 0.83
CA PHE A 322 -9.42 5.99 1.54
C PHE A 322 -9.16 6.33 3.01
N PHE A 323 -8.90 7.59 3.33
CA PHE A 323 -8.84 8.07 4.71
C PHE A 323 -10.15 7.82 5.45
N TRP A 324 -11.28 8.19 4.86
CA TRP A 324 -12.61 7.95 5.44
C TRP A 324 -12.96 6.47 5.57
N LEU A 325 -12.59 5.64 4.58
CA LEU A 325 -12.75 4.18 4.65
C LEU A 325 -11.96 3.60 5.83
N ALA A 326 -10.70 4.00 5.98
CA ALA A 326 -9.85 3.53 7.06
C ALA A 326 -10.35 4.01 8.44
N GLU A 327 -10.74 5.28 8.56
CA GLU A 327 -11.33 5.84 9.78
C GLU A 327 -12.59 5.07 10.20
N THR A 328 -13.50 4.86 9.23
CA THR A 328 -14.75 4.14 9.47
C THR A 328 -14.49 2.67 9.84
N THR A 329 -13.58 1.99 9.13
CA THR A 329 -13.19 0.61 9.41
C THR A 329 -12.61 0.47 10.82
N SER A 330 -11.76 1.40 11.24
CA SER A 330 -11.20 1.44 12.59
C SER A 330 -12.28 1.64 13.66
N LYS A 331 -13.22 2.57 13.43
CA LYS A 331 -14.36 2.81 14.33
C LYS A 331 -15.29 1.61 14.48
N LEU A 332 -15.38 0.76 13.46
CA LEU A 332 -16.14 -0.49 13.48
C LEU A 332 -15.37 -1.65 14.15
N GLY A 333 -14.11 -1.44 14.52
CA GLY A 333 -13.30 -2.44 15.22
C GLY A 333 -12.62 -3.47 14.31
N TYR A 334 -12.62 -3.28 12.99
CA TYR A 334 -11.92 -4.17 12.06
C TYR A 334 -10.45 -3.73 11.90
N PRO A 335 -9.48 -4.65 12.10
CA PRO A 335 -8.06 -4.32 11.96
C PRO A 335 -7.59 -4.32 10.50
N VAL A 336 -8.33 -4.99 9.61
CA VAL A 336 -7.94 -5.21 8.21
C VAL A 336 -9.01 -4.71 7.26
N LEU A 337 -8.58 -4.03 6.20
CA LEU A 337 -9.42 -3.58 5.08
C LEU A 337 -8.94 -4.23 3.78
N LEU A 338 -9.80 -5.00 3.12
CA LEU A 338 -9.56 -5.45 1.76
C LEU A 338 -10.00 -4.39 0.75
N ALA A 339 -9.24 -4.22 -0.33
CA ALA A 339 -9.61 -3.30 -1.41
C ALA A 339 -9.30 -3.87 -2.80
N GLY A 340 -10.06 -3.42 -3.79
CA GLY A 340 -9.94 -3.84 -5.19
C GLY A 340 -8.85 -3.10 -5.99
N GLN A 341 -7.87 -2.49 -5.33
CA GLN A 341 -6.76 -1.80 -5.99
C GLN A 341 -5.91 -2.77 -6.82
N GLY A 342 -5.38 -2.28 -7.94
CA GLY A 342 -4.65 -3.10 -8.92
C GLY A 342 -5.52 -3.67 -10.05
N ALA A 343 -6.84 -3.81 -9.85
CA ALA A 343 -7.73 -4.36 -10.87
C ALA A 343 -7.83 -3.48 -12.14
N ASP A 344 -7.71 -2.17 -12.00
CA ASP A 344 -7.76 -1.25 -13.14
C ASP A 344 -6.52 -1.40 -14.04
N GLU A 345 -5.36 -1.49 -13.46
CA GLU A 345 -4.08 -1.69 -14.14
C GLU A 345 -4.01 -3.05 -14.81
N LEU A 346 -4.40 -4.12 -14.09
CA LEU A 346 -4.31 -5.48 -14.56
C LEU A 346 -5.30 -5.81 -15.68
N PHE A 347 -6.51 -5.29 -15.57
CA PHE A 347 -7.62 -5.69 -16.46
C PHE A 347 -8.16 -4.57 -17.36
N GLY A 348 -7.42 -3.46 -17.47
CA GLY A 348 -7.73 -2.40 -18.43
C GLY A 348 -8.90 -1.51 -18.04
N GLY A 349 -9.02 -1.12 -16.75
CA GLY A 349 -10.14 -0.34 -16.24
C GLY A 349 -10.12 1.15 -16.60
N TYR A 350 -8.99 1.72 -16.99
CA TYR A 350 -8.87 3.15 -17.26
C TYR A 350 -9.38 3.56 -18.65
N GLN A 351 -10.13 4.67 -18.71
CA GLN A 351 -10.66 5.21 -19.97
C GLN A 351 -9.55 5.59 -20.97
N ARG A 352 -8.38 6.00 -20.47
CA ARG A 352 -7.23 6.34 -21.31
C ARG A 352 -6.75 5.18 -22.19
N TYR A 353 -6.89 3.94 -21.74
CA TYR A 353 -6.52 2.77 -22.54
C TYR A 353 -7.35 2.64 -23.82
N LEU A 354 -8.64 3.01 -23.81
CA LEU A 354 -9.46 3.03 -25.02
C LEU A 354 -8.99 4.11 -25.99
N THR A 355 -8.66 5.30 -25.49
CA THR A 355 -8.15 6.40 -26.30
C THR A 355 -6.81 6.02 -26.95
N GLU A 356 -5.94 5.37 -26.20
CA GLU A 356 -4.66 4.90 -26.70
C GLU A 356 -4.83 3.74 -27.68
N TYR A 357 -5.73 2.78 -27.38
CA TYR A 357 -6.05 1.69 -28.30
C TYR A 357 -6.53 2.20 -29.67
N ALA A 358 -7.40 3.20 -29.67
CA ALA A 358 -7.89 3.81 -30.91
C ALA A 358 -6.79 4.53 -31.71
N LYS A 359 -5.78 5.09 -31.05
CA LYS A 359 -4.73 5.89 -31.68
C LYS A 359 -3.50 5.08 -32.07
N LEU A 360 -3.08 4.15 -31.21
CA LEU A 360 -1.75 3.51 -31.30
C LEU A 360 -1.84 1.97 -31.39
N GLY A 361 -3.03 1.37 -31.22
CA GLY A 361 -3.24 -0.07 -31.35
C GLY A 361 -2.93 -0.88 -30.10
N THR A 362 -3.00 -2.21 -30.24
CA THR A 362 -2.95 -3.18 -29.14
C THR A 362 -1.64 -3.15 -28.36
N GLU A 363 -0.51 -3.13 -29.07
CA GLU A 363 0.83 -3.24 -28.45
C GLU A 363 1.12 -2.06 -27.53
N ALA A 364 0.80 -0.83 -27.97
CA ALA A 364 0.98 0.38 -27.17
C ALA A 364 0.18 0.32 -25.86
N VAL A 365 -1.08 -0.11 -25.91
CA VAL A 365 -1.93 -0.25 -24.71
C VAL A 365 -1.37 -1.33 -23.77
N GLU A 366 -0.91 -2.46 -24.31
CA GLU A 366 -0.31 -3.51 -23.46
C GLU A 366 0.97 -3.04 -22.77
N GLN A 367 1.80 -2.23 -23.46
CA GLN A 367 2.98 -1.59 -22.87
C GLN A 367 2.59 -0.57 -21.77
N THR A 368 1.59 0.28 -22.03
CA THR A 368 1.09 1.24 -21.04
C THR A 368 0.50 0.54 -19.83
N MET A 369 -0.27 -0.54 -20.01
CA MET A 369 -0.80 -1.33 -18.90
C MET A 369 0.32 -1.96 -18.07
N PHE A 370 1.37 -2.49 -18.71
CA PHE A 370 2.53 -3.02 -18.02
C PHE A 370 3.24 -1.93 -17.19
N TYR A 371 3.49 -0.77 -17.80
CA TYR A 371 4.08 0.38 -17.13
C TYR A 371 3.25 0.82 -15.92
N ASP A 372 1.91 0.85 -16.05
CA ASP A 372 1.01 1.20 -14.95
C ASP A 372 1.08 0.18 -13.79
N VAL A 373 1.16 -1.12 -14.08
CA VAL A 373 1.34 -2.16 -13.05
C VAL A 373 2.70 -2.01 -12.35
N GLU A 374 3.76 -1.79 -13.10
CA GLU A 374 5.12 -1.60 -12.56
C GLU A 374 5.21 -0.37 -11.65
N ASN A 375 4.46 0.69 -11.94
CA ASN A 375 4.48 1.94 -11.20
C ASN A 375 3.28 2.14 -10.25
N ALA A 376 2.40 1.16 -10.12
CA ALA A 376 1.21 1.25 -9.27
C ALA A 376 1.55 1.52 -7.80
N TYR A 377 2.71 1.08 -7.34
CA TYR A 377 3.20 1.34 -5.98
C TYR A 377 3.27 2.85 -5.69
N ALA A 378 3.84 3.63 -6.57
CA ALA A 378 4.01 5.07 -6.41
C ALA A 378 2.73 5.85 -6.74
N ALA A 379 1.94 5.37 -7.72
CA ALA A 379 0.72 6.05 -8.13
C ALA A 379 -0.46 5.82 -7.17
N ASN A 380 -0.56 4.62 -6.56
CA ASN A 380 -1.73 4.19 -5.81
C ASN A 380 -1.39 3.62 -4.44
N PHE A 381 -0.60 2.53 -4.36
CA PHE A 381 -0.55 1.69 -3.16
C PHE A 381 0.07 2.38 -1.96
N GLN A 382 1.17 3.14 -2.14
CA GLN A 382 1.82 3.87 -1.05
C GLN A 382 0.88 4.92 -0.44
N ARG A 383 0.18 5.68 -1.29
CA ARG A 383 -0.82 6.68 -0.87
C ARG A 383 -1.90 6.03 0.00
N ASP A 384 -2.49 4.94 -0.50
CA ASP A 384 -3.60 4.27 0.19
C ASP A 384 -3.13 3.61 1.49
N ASN A 385 -1.93 3.01 1.49
CA ASN A 385 -1.31 2.47 2.71
C ASN A 385 -1.02 3.56 3.76
N GLN A 386 -0.49 4.72 3.35
CA GLN A 386 -0.19 5.82 4.28
C GLN A 386 -1.44 6.27 5.04
N VAL A 387 -2.55 6.50 4.34
CA VAL A 387 -3.78 6.96 5.00
C VAL A 387 -4.46 5.84 5.82
N CYS A 388 -4.37 4.58 5.39
CA CYS A 388 -4.90 3.46 6.16
C CYS A 388 -4.10 3.23 7.45
N ALA A 389 -2.78 3.24 7.36
CA ALA A 389 -1.90 3.04 8.50
C ALA A 389 -2.04 4.11 9.59
N TYR A 390 -2.38 5.34 9.22
CA TYR A 390 -2.68 6.42 10.18
C TYR A 390 -3.84 6.07 11.13
N HIS A 391 -4.82 5.32 10.65
CA HIS A 391 -5.97 4.84 11.44
C HIS A 391 -5.75 3.45 12.06
N GLY A 392 -4.53 2.89 11.98
CA GLY A 392 -4.23 1.56 12.47
C GLY A 392 -4.87 0.45 11.62
N ILE A 393 -5.08 0.67 10.34
CA ILE A 393 -5.68 -0.29 9.42
C ILE A 393 -4.63 -0.92 8.52
N ASP A 394 -4.60 -2.26 8.50
CA ASP A 394 -3.83 -3.06 7.57
C ASP A 394 -4.58 -3.18 6.23
N LEU A 395 -4.09 -2.49 5.20
CA LEU A 395 -4.67 -2.54 3.85
C LEU A 395 -4.11 -3.73 3.08
N ARG A 396 -4.99 -4.66 2.67
CA ARG A 396 -4.59 -5.83 1.89
C ARG A 396 -5.26 -5.85 0.51
N LEU A 397 -4.49 -6.19 -0.51
CA LEU A 397 -4.85 -6.05 -1.92
C LEU A 397 -4.84 -7.42 -2.63
N PRO A 398 -5.99 -8.12 -2.76
CA PRO A 398 -6.04 -9.45 -3.37
C PRO A 398 -5.62 -9.50 -4.84
N PHE A 399 -5.79 -8.42 -5.61
CA PHE A 399 -5.32 -8.37 -7.00
C PHE A 399 -3.81 -8.29 -7.14
N ILE A 400 -3.09 -7.88 -6.08
CA ILE A 400 -1.64 -7.73 -6.09
C ILE A 400 -0.98 -8.99 -5.49
N ASP A 401 -1.19 -10.10 -6.17
CA ASP A 401 -0.55 -11.39 -5.93
C ASP A 401 0.36 -11.72 -7.12
N PRO A 402 1.58 -12.26 -6.91
CA PRO A 402 2.48 -12.57 -8.01
C PRO A 402 1.88 -13.47 -9.09
N HIS A 403 1.05 -14.45 -8.72
CA HIS A 403 0.41 -15.36 -9.67
C HIS A 403 -0.75 -14.68 -10.42
N VAL A 404 -1.53 -13.85 -9.73
CA VAL A 404 -2.61 -13.05 -10.36
C VAL A 404 -2.01 -12.07 -11.36
N VAL A 405 -0.94 -11.36 -10.98
CA VAL A 405 -0.27 -10.39 -11.84
C VAL A 405 0.37 -11.06 -13.06
N ASP A 406 1.11 -12.15 -12.87
CA ASP A 406 1.73 -12.90 -13.96
C ASP A 406 0.67 -13.42 -14.94
N PHE A 407 -0.40 -14.03 -14.43
CA PHE A 407 -1.52 -14.48 -15.24
C PHE A 407 -2.18 -13.35 -16.02
N ALA A 408 -2.49 -12.23 -15.34
CA ALA A 408 -3.07 -11.06 -15.99
C ALA A 408 -2.17 -10.50 -17.11
N MET A 409 -0.84 -10.51 -16.93
CA MET A 409 0.11 -10.08 -17.95
C MET A 409 0.19 -11.04 -19.16
N ARG A 410 -0.06 -12.33 -18.97
CA ARG A 410 -0.15 -13.33 -20.07
C ARG A 410 -1.40 -13.18 -20.92
N LEU A 411 -2.46 -12.60 -20.38
CA LEU A 411 -3.72 -12.45 -21.11
C LEU A 411 -3.60 -11.49 -22.29
N PRO A 412 -4.13 -11.87 -23.48
CA PRO A 412 -4.22 -10.95 -24.61
C PRO A 412 -5.22 -9.80 -24.32
N LEU A 413 -4.95 -8.62 -24.89
CA LEU A 413 -5.77 -7.42 -24.65
C LEU A 413 -7.28 -7.67 -24.87
N ARG A 414 -7.69 -8.47 -25.85
CA ARG A 414 -9.09 -8.79 -26.15
C ARG A 414 -9.87 -9.42 -24.98
N HIS A 415 -9.18 -10.00 -23.98
CA HIS A 415 -9.80 -10.51 -22.75
C HIS A 415 -9.97 -9.43 -21.69
N LYS A 416 -9.33 -8.29 -21.84
CA LYS A 416 -9.40 -7.13 -20.95
C LYS A 416 -10.31 -6.03 -21.54
N ILE A 417 -10.04 -5.68 -22.79
CA ILE A 417 -10.74 -4.65 -23.59
C ILE A 417 -11.10 -5.26 -24.93
N ASN A 418 -12.40 -5.30 -25.23
CA ASN A 418 -12.92 -5.97 -26.45
C ASN A 418 -12.67 -5.16 -27.72
N SER A 419 -12.86 -3.85 -27.65
CA SER A 419 -12.68 -2.92 -28.77
C SER A 419 -12.38 -1.50 -28.27
N THR A 420 -12.07 -0.60 -29.18
CA THR A 420 -11.85 0.83 -28.88
C THR A 420 -13.09 1.54 -28.32
N GLU A 421 -14.29 0.95 -28.51
CA GLU A 421 -15.58 1.48 -28.03
C GLU A 421 -16.10 0.74 -26.77
N ASP A 422 -15.29 -0.15 -26.19
CA ASP A 422 -15.68 -0.96 -25.04
C ASP A 422 -15.87 -0.09 -23.79
N LYS A 423 -17.08 0.38 -23.55
CA LYS A 423 -17.44 1.20 -22.39
C LYS A 423 -17.36 0.45 -21.06
N LEU A 424 -17.50 -0.88 -21.09
CA LEU A 424 -17.49 -1.69 -19.88
C LEU A 424 -16.07 -2.02 -19.40
N ARG A 425 -15.16 -2.38 -20.33
CA ARG A 425 -13.79 -2.81 -20.02
C ARG A 425 -13.74 -3.98 -19.02
N LYS A 426 -12.56 -4.41 -18.61
CA LYS A 426 -12.36 -5.50 -17.62
C LYS A 426 -13.13 -6.78 -17.96
N ARG A 427 -13.19 -7.12 -19.24
CA ARG A 427 -14.04 -8.21 -19.75
C ARG A 427 -13.87 -9.53 -19.01
N ILE A 428 -12.62 -9.93 -18.75
CA ILE A 428 -12.34 -11.16 -18.01
C ILE A 428 -12.83 -11.07 -16.56
N LEU A 429 -12.59 -9.96 -15.87
CA LEU A 429 -13.02 -9.79 -14.47
C LEU A 429 -14.54 -9.81 -14.35
N ARG A 430 -15.27 -9.26 -15.33
CA ARG A 430 -16.73 -9.35 -15.39
C ARG A 430 -17.20 -10.79 -15.62
N ARG A 431 -16.49 -11.54 -16.46
CA ARG A 431 -16.78 -12.96 -16.66
C ARG A 431 -16.48 -13.78 -15.39
N THR A 432 -15.40 -13.49 -14.69
CA THR A 432 -15.11 -14.06 -13.36
C THR A 432 -16.22 -13.70 -12.34
N ALA A 433 -16.68 -12.46 -12.33
CA ALA A 433 -17.78 -12.04 -11.47
C ALA A 433 -19.08 -12.82 -11.75
N GLN A 434 -19.37 -13.12 -13.02
CA GLN A 434 -20.51 -13.99 -13.39
C GLN A 434 -20.34 -15.42 -12.88
N ASN A 435 -19.14 -16.00 -12.94
CA ASN A 435 -18.84 -17.32 -12.37
C ASN A 435 -19.02 -17.37 -10.85
N LEU A 436 -18.81 -16.24 -10.17
CA LEU A 436 -19.01 -16.05 -8.72
C LEU A 436 -20.46 -15.71 -8.37
N ASP A 437 -21.40 -15.87 -9.27
CA ASP A 437 -22.83 -15.55 -9.12
C ASP A 437 -23.13 -14.09 -8.74
N ILE A 438 -22.20 -13.18 -9.01
CA ILE A 438 -22.40 -11.74 -8.80
C ILE A 438 -23.48 -11.24 -9.78
N PRO A 439 -24.57 -10.60 -9.30
CA PRO A 439 -25.64 -10.11 -10.14
C PRO A 439 -25.16 -9.25 -11.32
N SER A 440 -25.78 -9.45 -12.50
CA SER A 440 -25.35 -8.81 -13.74
C SER A 440 -25.33 -7.29 -13.68
N PHE A 441 -26.26 -6.66 -12.95
CA PHE A 441 -26.27 -5.20 -12.80
C PHE A 441 -25.06 -4.65 -12.02
N LEU A 442 -24.37 -5.48 -11.20
CA LEU A 442 -23.09 -5.18 -10.55
C LEU A 442 -21.90 -5.55 -11.46
N ALA A 443 -21.95 -6.78 -12.01
CA ALA A 443 -20.90 -7.27 -12.89
C ALA A 443 -20.73 -6.39 -14.14
N ASP A 444 -21.81 -5.83 -14.69
CA ASP A 444 -21.82 -5.00 -15.90
C ASP A 444 -21.92 -3.49 -15.62
N LYS A 445 -21.81 -3.07 -14.35
CA LYS A 445 -21.78 -1.63 -14.00
C LYS A 445 -20.59 -0.94 -14.66
N PRO A 446 -20.79 0.19 -15.37
CA PRO A 446 -19.70 0.97 -15.94
C PRO A 446 -18.74 1.48 -14.86
N LYS A 447 -17.43 1.43 -15.17
CA LYS A 447 -16.39 1.91 -14.24
C LYS A 447 -16.51 3.40 -13.98
N LYS A 448 -16.59 3.76 -12.69
CA LYS A 448 -16.38 5.13 -12.19
C LYS A 448 -15.32 5.08 -11.09
N ALA A 449 -14.44 6.06 -11.07
CA ALA A 449 -13.38 6.13 -10.04
C ALA A 449 -13.93 6.70 -8.73
N VAL A 450 -13.37 6.24 -7.61
CA VAL A 450 -13.84 6.50 -6.24
C VAL A 450 -14.01 7.99 -5.93
N GLN A 451 -13.10 8.84 -6.39
CA GLN A 451 -13.16 10.30 -6.17
C GLN A 451 -14.36 10.99 -6.85
N TYR A 452 -14.97 10.34 -7.85
CA TYR A 452 -16.19 10.83 -8.50
C TYR A 452 -17.44 10.24 -7.85
N THR A 453 -17.42 8.96 -7.49
CA THR A 453 -18.56 8.29 -6.86
C THR A 453 -18.84 8.82 -5.45
N THR A 454 -17.82 9.20 -4.71
CA THR A 454 -17.91 9.80 -3.38
C THR A 454 -18.23 11.30 -3.38
N GLY A 455 -18.21 11.96 -4.55
CA GLY A 455 -18.45 13.40 -4.69
C GLY A 455 -17.25 14.31 -4.37
N VAL A 456 -16.15 13.75 -3.87
CA VAL A 456 -14.97 14.50 -3.38
C VAL A 456 -14.42 15.46 -4.43
N THR A 457 -14.15 14.98 -5.65
CA THR A 457 -13.58 15.86 -6.70
C THR A 457 -14.46 17.08 -6.99
N LYS A 458 -15.79 16.86 -7.11
CA LYS A 458 -16.74 17.94 -7.41
C LYS A 458 -16.83 18.94 -6.27
N ALA A 459 -16.80 18.47 -5.02
CA ALA A 459 -16.84 19.34 -3.84
C ALA A 459 -15.55 20.17 -3.72
N LEU A 460 -14.39 19.57 -3.90
CA LEU A 460 -13.10 20.29 -3.88
C LEU A 460 -12.98 21.30 -5.02
N GLN A 461 -13.51 21.00 -6.21
CA GLN A 461 -13.60 21.97 -7.31
C GLN A 461 -14.48 23.18 -6.96
N ARG A 462 -15.60 22.95 -6.22
CA ARG A 462 -16.48 24.01 -5.75
C ARG A 462 -15.78 24.88 -4.71
N LEU A 463 -15.10 24.26 -3.74
CA LEU A 463 -14.32 24.99 -2.73
C LEU A 463 -13.23 25.85 -3.37
N ALA A 464 -12.45 25.30 -4.29
CA ALA A 464 -11.46 26.04 -5.04
C ALA A 464 -12.07 27.25 -5.78
N LYS A 465 -13.20 27.03 -6.48
CA LYS A 465 -13.91 28.10 -7.21
C LYS A 465 -14.41 29.23 -6.29
N ASN A 466 -14.89 28.90 -5.10
CA ASN A 466 -15.34 29.90 -4.12
C ASN A 466 -14.21 30.83 -3.68
N GLU A 467 -12.96 30.42 -3.84
CA GLU A 467 -11.76 31.19 -3.52
C GLU A 467 -11.04 31.70 -4.80
N GLU A 468 -11.71 31.66 -5.95
CA GLU A 468 -11.19 32.10 -7.24
C GLU A 468 -9.92 31.33 -7.69
N LEU A 469 -9.77 30.06 -7.23
CA LEU A 469 -8.62 29.21 -7.53
C LEU A 469 -9.03 28.05 -8.45
N THR A 470 -8.06 27.54 -9.21
CA THR A 470 -8.17 26.21 -9.80
C THR A 470 -8.00 25.14 -8.71
N LEU A 471 -8.53 23.94 -8.93
CA LEU A 471 -8.36 22.83 -7.97
C LEU A 471 -6.88 22.56 -7.66
N ARG A 472 -6.01 22.65 -8.66
CA ARG A 472 -4.56 22.50 -8.49
C ARG A 472 -3.99 23.55 -7.53
N GLN A 473 -4.29 24.83 -7.76
CA GLN A 473 -3.82 25.93 -6.90
C GLN A 473 -4.35 25.80 -5.47
N TYR A 474 -5.61 25.37 -5.31
CA TYR A 474 -6.22 25.12 -4.00
C TYR A 474 -5.47 24.04 -3.22
N ILE A 475 -5.15 22.91 -3.86
CA ILE A 475 -4.39 21.82 -3.26
C ILE A 475 -2.95 22.24 -2.95
N GLU A 476 -2.26 22.91 -3.88
CA GLU A 476 -0.89 23.41 -3.68
C GLU A 476 -0.82 24.39 -2.50
N ARG A 477 -1.78 25.31 -2.41
CA ARG A 477 -1.87 26.25 -1.27
C ARG A 477 -2.13 25.52 0.06
N THR A 478 -3.09 24.61 0.08
CA THR A 478 -3.42 23.82 1.28
C THR A 478 -2.20 23.01 1.73
N PHE A 479 -1.49 22.39 0.82
CA PHE A 479 -0.25 21.67 1.10
C PHE A 479 0.82 22.59 1.73
N ASN A 480 1.07 23.74 1.13
CA ASN A 480 2.05 24.69 1.67
C ASN A 480 1.67 25.15 3.10
N ASN A 481 0.38 25.40 3.35
CA ASN A 481 -0.09 25.77 4.69
C ASN A 481 0.12 24.65 5.74
N VAL A 482 0.07 23.39 5.32
CA VAL A 482 0.31 22.24 6.21
C VAL A 482 1.79 22.10 6.58
N TYR A 483 2.70 22.36 5.64
CA TYR A 483 4.15 22.16 5.84
C TYR A 483 4.93 23.43 6.22
N THR A 484 4.30 24.60 6.22
CA THR A 484 4.93 25.88 6.70
C THR A 484 4.56 26.22 8.14
N LYS A 485 3.73 25.41 8.79
CA LYS A 485 3.42 25.48 10.23
C LYS A 485 4.39 24.60 11.01
#